data_5a5bf4032bdeeb552aab02b514a1b555
#
_entry.id   5a5bf4032bdeeb552aab02b514a1b555
#
_cell.length_a   1.000
_cell.length_b   1.000
_cell.length_c   1.000
_cell.angle_alpha   90.00
_cell.angle_beta   90.00
_cell.angle_gamma   90.00
#
_symmetry.space_group_name_H-M   'P 1'
#
loop_
_entity.id
_entity.type
_entity.pdbx_description
1 polymer ?
#
loop_
_entity_poly.entity_id
_entity_poly.type
_entity_poly.pdbx_seq_one_letter_code
_entity_poly.pdbx_strand_id
1 'polypeptide(L)'
;MNRTLVIGVALIALAIVGMAALSGWGRGMHGPWMGPGNRPGSGWMPHMGWGPGPGAGTALPPVAGAPAVSVGMEDFRFVPAEIRLKAGQRVNLQVTNRGAILHDLVIPALRFHAEVAAAQHTTVGFIAPRAGVYEFYCSVPGHREAGMVGRLVVLP
;
A
#
# COMPACT_ATOMS: atom_id res chain seq x y z
N MET A 1 40.63 -19.93 24.49
CA MET A 1 39.54 -20.80 24.93
C MET A 1 38.88 -20.17 26.14
N ASN A 2 37.86 -19.36 25.97
CA ASN A 2 37.12 -18.77 27.09
C ASN A 2 35.69 -19.34 27.08
N ARG A 3 35.48 -20.21 28.04
CA ARG A 3 34.24 -20.91 28.36
C ARG A 3 33.46 -20.08 29.37
N THR A 4 32.78 -19.03 28.95
CA THR A 4 31.78 -18.32 29.79
C THR A 4 30.92 -17.45 28.93
N LEU A 5 29.89 -18.02 28.32
CA LEU A 5 28.67 -17.31 27.93
C LEU A 5 27.59 -18.28 27.39
N VAL A 6 27.20 -19.24 28.21
CA VAL A 6 26.03 -20.08 27.96
C VAL A 6 25.29 -20.27 29.27
N ILE A 7 24.78 -19.23 29.87
CA ILE A 7 23.73 -19.28 30.90
C ILE A 7 22.94 -17.96 30.79
N GLY A 8 21.78 -17.98 30.18
CA GLY A 8 20.95 -16.77 30.18
C GLY A 8 19.75 -16.78 29.25
N VAL A 9 19.27 -17.93 28.76
CA VAL A 9 18.02 -18.00 28.00
C VAL A 9 17.22 -19.24 28.42
N ALA A 10 16.78 -19.27 29.64
CA ALA A 10 15.81 -20.26 30.11
C ALA A 10 15.18 -19.77 31.40
N LEU A 11 14.26 -18.84 31.38
CA LEU A 11 13.30 -18.54 32.45
C LEU A 11 12.35 -17.40 32.06
N ILE A 12 11.58 -17.51 30.96
CA ILE A 12 10.32 -16.80 30.78
C ILE A 12 9.40 -17.69 29.93
N ALA A 13 8.90 -18.73 30.57
CA ALA A 13 7.78 -19.49 30.01
C ALA A 13 7.11 -20.22 31.17
N LEU A 14 6.34 -19.52 31.99
CA LEU A 14 5.36 -20.12 32.93
C LEU A 14 4.63 -18.98 33.67
N ALA A 15 3.62 -18.40 33.07
CA ALA A 15 2.51 -17.73 33.80
C ALA A 15 1.46 -17.23 32.80
N ILE A 16 0.66 -18.08 32.20
CA ILE A 16 -0.71 -17.76 31.80
C ILE A 16 -1.44 -19.11 31.65
N VAL A 17 -1.78 -19.72 32.76
CA VAL A 17 -2.87 -20.68 32.87
C VAL A 17 -3.65 -20.31 34.12
N GLY A 18 -4.91 -19.90 33.93
CA GLY A 18 -5.81 -19.75 35.06
C GLY A 18 -6.57 -18.45 35.04
N MET A 19 -7.69 -18.39 34.32
CA MET A 19 -8.95 -17.79 34.75
C MET A 19 -9.99 -17.97 33.64
N ALA A 20 -10.56 -19.17 33.67
CA ALA A 20 -11.89 -19.42 33.12
C ALA A 20 -12.72 -19.91 34.29
N ALA A 21 -13.72 -19.14 34.68
CA ALA A 21 -15.04 -19.61 35.10
C ALA A 21 -15.78 -18.52 35.88
N LEU A 22 -17.09 -18.54 35.64
CA LEU A 22 -18.20 -18.02 36.47
C LEU A 22 -18.63 -16.59 36.15
N SER A 23 -19.72 -16.55 35.46
CA SER A 23 -21.10 -16.19 35.83
C SER A 23 -21.85 -15.88 34.54
N GLY A 24 -22.91 -16.46 34.15
CA GLY A 24 -24.07 -16.93 34.89
C GLY A 24 -25.21 -15.93 34.75
N TRP A 25 -26.19 -16.30 33.95
CA TRP A 25 -27.60 -15.97 34.05
C TRP A 25 -28.07 -14.52 33.82
N GLY A 26 -28.80 -14.36 32.76
CA GLY A 26 -29.71 -13.26 32.49
C GLY A 26 -30.82 -13.72 31.53
N ARG A 27 -31.82 -14.41 32.04
CA ARG A 27 -33.10 -14.63 31.37
C ARG A 27 -33.93 -13.34 31.43
N GLY A 28 -34.48 -12.92 30.30
CA GLY A 28 -35.48 -11.85 30.19
C GLY A 28 -36.10 -11.92 28.80
N MET A 29 -37.13 -12.61 28.67
CA MET A 29 -38.56 -12.34 28.51
C MET A 29 -38.93 -11.70 27.18
N HIS A 30 -39.60 -12.54 26.41
CA HIS A 30 -40.62 -12.41 25.38
C HIS A 30 -41.32 -11.06 25.23
N GLY A 31 -41.43 -10.59 23.99
CA GLY A 31 -42.48 -9.72 23.53
C GLY A 31 -42.72 -9.89 22.04
N PRO A 32 -43.86 -10.46 21.60
CA PRO A 32 -44.18 -10.53 20.19
C PRO A 32 -44.91 -9.25 19.80
N TRP A 33 -44.29 -8.46 18.92
CA TRP A 33 -45.02 -7.43 18.20
C TRP A 33 -45.03 -7.76 16.72
N MET A 34 -46.15 -8.37 16.31
CA MET A 34 -46.57 -8.42 14.92
C MET A 34 -46.90 -7.01 14.44
N GLY A 35 -46.35 -6.62 13.30
CA GLY A 35 -46.84 -5.53 12.48
C GLY A 35 -46.50 -5.80 11.02
N PRO A 36 -47.50 -6.09 10.15
CA PRO A 36 -47.24 -6.20 8.72
C PRO A 36 -47.15 -4.84 8.11
N GLY A 37 -45.92 -4.35 7.95
CA GLY A 37 -45.61 -3.16 7.18
C GLY A 37 -45.05 -3.52 5.82
N ASN A 38 -45.96 -3.70 4.87
CA ASN A 38 -45.67 -3.79 3.44
C ASN A 38 -44.93 -2.54 3.01
N ARG A 39 -43.61 -2.62 2.77
CA ARG A 39 -42.83 -1.56 2.08
C ARG A 39 -42.52 -2.04 0.68
N PRO A 40 -43.10 -1.41 -0.34
CA PRO A 40 -42.74 -1.70 -1.72
C PRO A 40 -41.37 -1.12 -2.03
N GLY A 41 -40.50 -1.97 -2.56
CA GLY A 41 -39.51 -1.61 -3.55
C GLY A 41 -38.48 -0.53 -3.19
N SER A 42 -37.45 -0.84 -2.45
CA SER A 42 -36.17 -0.18 -2.64
C SER A 42 -35.49 -0.84 -3.85
N GLY A 43 -35.63 -0.18 -4.98
CA GLY A 43 -34.98 -0.59 -6.20
C GLY A 43 -33.48 -0.73 -5.97
N TRP A 44 -32.97 -1.85 -6.39
CA TRP A 44 -31.54 -2.08 -6.55
C TRP A 44 -31.04 -1.07 -7.58
N MET A 45 -30.48 0.02 -7.10
CA MET A 45 -29.61 0.84 -7.94
C MET A 45 -28.37 0.00 -8.19
N PRO A 46 -28.07 -0.39 -9.44
CA PRO A 46 -26.76 -0.92 -9.74
C PRO A 46 -25.78 0.20 -9.36
N HIS A 47 -24.88 -0.07 -8.41
CA HIS A 47 -23.74 0.78 -8.18
C HIS A 47 -23.00 0.87 -9.50
N MET A 48 -23.23 1.99 -10.20
CA MET A 48 -22.39 2.38 -11.32
C MET A 48 -20.98 2.52 -10.74
N GLY A 49 -20.20 1.45 -10.90
CA GLY A 49 -18.79 1.46 -10.59
C GLY A 49 -18.17 2.59 -11.40
N TRP A 50 -17.72 3.60 -10.71
CA TRP A 50 -16.75 4.54 -11.25
C TRP A 50 -15.47 3.74 -11.44
N GLY A 51 -15.40 3.04 -12.57
CA GLY A 51 -14.15 2.49 -13.03
C GLY A 51 -13.19 3.67 -13.26
N PRO A 52 -11.90 3.53 -12.94
CA PRO A 52 -10.91 4.55 -13.27
C PRO A 52 -10.96 4.77 -14.78
N GLY A 53 -11.24 6.01 -15.19
CA GLY A 53 -11.25 6.40 -16.59
C GLY A 53 -9.90 6.11 -17.25
N PRO A 54 -9.84 5.89 -18.58
CA PRO A 54 -8.60 5.62 -19.29
C PRO A 54 -7.71 6.86 -19.21
N GLY A 55 -6.64 6.80 -18.40
CA GLY A 55 -5.67 7.89 -18.23
C GLY A 55 -4.98 7.98 -16.90
N ALA A 56 -5.39 7.24 -15.87
CA ALA A 56 -4.69 7.20 -14.61
C ALA A 56 -3.66 6.06 -14.64
N GLY A 57 -2.41 6.36 -14.33
CA GLY A 57 -1.39 5.34 -14.06
C GLY A 57 -1.77 4.55 -12.82
N THR A 58 -2.53 3.50 -13.01
CA THR A 58 -3.03 2.67 -11.93
C THR A 58 -1.96 1.65 -11.54
N ALA A 59 -1.67 1.53 -10.26
CA ALA A 59 -0.87 0.42 -9.76
C ALA A 59 -1.62 -0.89 -10.03
N LEU A 60 -1.02 -1.75 -10.79
CA LEU A 60 -1.55 -3.05 -11.18
C LEU A 60 -0.71 -4.16 -10.53
N PRO A 61 -1.22 -5.38 -10.40
CA PRO A 61 -0.38 -6.53 -10.13
C PRO A 61 0.76 -6.60 -11.17
N PRO A 62 1.95 -7.11 -10.78
CA PRO A 62 3.05 -7.28 -11.72
C PRO A 62 2.61 -8.07 -12.95
N VAL A 63 3.01 -7.59 -14.14
CA VAL A 63 2.65 -8.19 -15.43
C VAL A 63 3.77 -9.12 -15.90
N ALA A 64 3.47 -10.39 -16.09
CA ALA A 64 4.44 -11.36 -16.58
C ALA A 64 5.02 -10.92 -17.94
N GLY A 65 6.36 -10.93 -18.06
CA GLY A 65 7.06 -10.54 -19.28
C GLY A 65 7.14 -9.05 -19.58
N ALA A 66 6.53 -8.18 -18.77
CA ALA A 66 6.70 -6.74 -18.95
C ALA A 66 8.13 -6.30 -18.52
N PRO A 67 8.75 -5.35 -19.24
CA PRO A 67 10.06 -4.84 -18.87
C PRO A 67 10.05 -4.24 -17.48
N ALA A 68 11.14 -4.45 -16.72
CA ALA A 68 11.32 -3.88 -15.41
C ALA A 68 11.91 -2.47 -15.52
N VAL A 69 11.40 -1.56 -14.69
CA VAL A 69 11.97 -0.21 -14.49
C VAL A 69 12.26 -0.06 -13.00
N SER A 70 13.53 0.04 -12.66
CA SER A 70 13.97 0.13 -11.26
C SER A 70 14.02 1.56 -10.77
N VAL A 71 13.51 1.79 -9.57
CA VAL A 71 13.55 3.07 -8.85
C VAL A 71 14.03 2.80 -7.44
N GLY A 72 15.19 3.32 -7.09
CA GLY A 72 15.70 3.33 -5.73
C GLY A 72 15.15 4.54 -4.96
N MET A 73 14.84 4.33 -3.70
CA MET A 73 14.58 5.36 -2.71
C MET A 73 15.71 5.33 -1.69
N GLU A 74 16.43 6.40 -1.57
CA GLU A 74 17.45 6.62 -0.56
C GLU A 74 17.00 7.78 0.33
N ASP A 75 17.69 8.02 1.44
CA ASP A 75 17.27 9.10 2.33
C ASP A 75 17.24 10.43 1.55
N PHE A 76 16.01 10.98 1.43
CA PHE A 76 15.64 12.23 0.76
C PHE A 76 15.88 12.31 -0.76
N ARG A 77 16.04 11.18 -1.47
CA ARG A 77 16.17 11.19 -2.93
C ARG A 77 15.66 9.91 -3.61
N PHE A 78 15.28 10.06 -4.88
CA PHE A 78 15.04 8.96 -5.80
C PHE A 78 16.23 8.73 -6.73
N VAL A 79 16.49 7.47 -7.05
CA VAL A 79 17.58 7.07 -7.98
C VAL A 79 17.04 6.06 -9.01
N PRO A 80 16.87 6.43 -10.27
CA PRO A 80 17.04 7.78 -10.83
C PRO A 80 15.92 8.74 -10.40
N ALA A 81 16.18 10.04 -10.40
CA ALA A 81 15.16 11.07 -10.18
C ALA A 81 14.30 11.34 -11.44
N GLU A 82 14.64 10.74 -12.57
CA GLU A 82 13.89 10.82 -13.81
C GLU A 82 13.64 9.43 -14.39
N ILE A 83 12.37 9.13 -14.65
CA ILE A 83 11.90 7.89 -15.30
C ILE A 83 11.39 8.27 -16.68
N ARG A 84 11.81 7.56 -17.73
CA ARG A 84 11.35 7.79 -19.11
C ARG A 84 10.58 6.58 -19.62
N LEU A 85 9.37 6.80 -20.12
CA LEU A 85 8.52 5.77 -20.73
C LEU A 85 7.89 6.30 -22.02
N LYS A 86 7.36 5.40 -22.84
CA LYS A 86 6.49 5.76 -23.97
C LYS A 86 5.03 5.72 -23.54
N ALA A 87 4.18 6.55 -24.13
CA ALA A 87 2.74 6.54 -23.87
C ALA A 87 2.15 5.14 -24.12
N GLY A 88 1.34 4.65 -23.18
CA GLY A 88 0.76 3.31 -23.22
C GLY A 88 1.73 2.16 -22.90
N GLN A 89 3.01 2.42 -22.68
CA GLN A 89 3.98 1.39 -22.33
C GLN A 89 3.61 0.70 -21.02
N ARG A 90 3.60 -0.63 -21.03
CA ARG A 90 3.42 -1.46 -19.84
C ARG A 90 4.77 -1.84 -19.28
N VAL A 91 4.98 -1.61 -17.99
CA VAL A 91 6.23 -1.93 -17.29
C VAL A 91 5.93 -2.48 -15.89
N ASN A 92 6.91 -3.14 -15.30
CA ASN A 92 6.94 -3.44 -13.88
C ASN A 92 7.85 -2.42 -13.18
N LEU A 93 7.28 -1.53 -12.39
CA LEU A 93 8.07 -0.64 -11.54
C LEU A 93 8.58 -1.43 -10.34
N GLN A 94 9.88 -1.59 -10.24
CA GLN A 94 10.57 -2.18 -9.10
C GLN A 94 11.05 -1.06 -8.19
N VAL A 95 10.31 -0.81 -7.11
CA VAL A 95 10.61 0.26 -6.15
C VAL A 95 11.32 -0.35 -4.96
N THR A 96 12.57 0.07 -4.72
CA THR A 96 13.41 -0.47 -3.64
C THR A 96 13.77 0.65 -2.68
N ASN A 97 13.43 0.49 -1.41
CA ASN A 97 13.85 1.40 -0.36
C ASN A 97 15.21 0.96 0.20
N ARG A 98 16.26 1.75 -0.05
CA ARG A 98 17.62 1.57 0.46
C ARG A 98 17.94 2.49 1.64
N GLY A 99 16.96 3.31 2.04
CA GLY A 99 17.06 4.18 3.20
C GLY A 99 16.79 3.45 4.51
N ALA A 100 17.00 4.15 5.62
CA ALA A 100 16.82 3.62 6.97
C ALA A 100 15.39 3.78 7.50
N ILE A 101 14.56 4.54 6.81
CA ILE A 101 13.17 4.86 7.21
C ILE A 101 12.18 4.52 6.10
N LEU A 102 10.90 4.60 6.42
CA LEU A 102 9.82 4.44 5.44
C LEU A 102 9.91 5.52 4.37
N HIS A 103 9.72 5.12 3.12
CA HIS A 103 9.57 6.01 1.97
C HIS A 103 8.38 5.57 1.11
N ASP A 104 7.87 6.49 0.31
CA ASP A 104 6.89 6.18 -0.71
C ASP A 104 7.19 6.89 -2.04
N LEU A 105 6.56 6.42 -3.10
CA LEU A 105 6.54 7.06 -4.41
C LEU A 105 5.11 7.41 -4.75
N VAL A 106 4.80 8.70 -4.76
CA VAL A 106 3.47 9.23 -5.06
C VAL A 106 3.51 10.02 -6.37
N ILE A 107 2.60 9.70 -7.30
CA ILE A 107 2.37 10.47 -8.53
C ILE A 107 0.92 11.00 -8.46
N PRO A 108 0.68 12.19 -7.89
CA PRO A 108 -0.67 12.66 -7.60
C PRO A 108 -1.57 12.77 -8.84
N ALA A 109 -1.02 13.24 -9.95
CA ALA A 109 -1.75 13.37 -11.21
C ALA A 109 -2.28 12.04 -11.75
N LEU A 110 -1.72 10.91 -11.29
CA LEU A 110 -2.09 9.56 -11.70
C LEU A 110 -2.78 8.78 -10.57
N ARG A 111 -2.95 9.37 -9.39
CA ARG A 111 -3.44 8.70 -8.19
C ARG A 111 -2.65 7.43 -7.86
N PHE A 112 -1.36 7.45 -8.19
CA PHE A 112 -0.45 6.35 -7.93
C PHE A 112 0.25 6.54 -6.59
N HIS A 113 0.35 5.45 -5.82
CA HIS A 113 1.04 5.42 -4.53
C HIS A 113 1.67 4.04 -4.32
N ALA A 114 2.96 4.02 -4.00
CA ALA A 114 3.69 2.82 -3.61
C ALA A 114 4.52 3.11 -2.36
N GLU A 115 4.10 2.57 -1.23
CA GLU A 115 4.80 2.67 0.04
C GLU A 115 5.75 1.48 0.22
N VAL A 116 6.96 1.72 0.73
CA VAL A 116 7.97 0.70 0.93
C VAL A 116 8.71 0.94 2.26
N ALA A 117 8.62 -0.01 3.16
CA ALA A 117 9.35 0.05 4.43
C ALA A 117 10.87 0.04 4.21
N ALA A 118 11.62 0.45 5.23
CA ALA A 118 13.10 0.45 5.21
C ALA A 118 13.65 -0.91 4.80
N ALA A 119 14.64 -0.91 3.92
CA ALA A 119 15.31 -2.10 3.39
C ALA A 119 14.39 -3.11 2.67
N GLN A 120 13.17 -2.69 2.29
CA GLN A 120 12.22 -3.52 1.54
C GLN A 120 12.12 -3.07 0.07
N HIS A 121 11.43 -3.86 -0.72
CA HIS A 121 11.10 -3.55 -2.10
C HIS A 121 9.68 -3.99 -2.43
N THR A 122 9.11 -3.39 -3.47
CA THR A 122 7.84 -3.81 -4.06
C THR A 122 7.94 -3.78 -5.58
N THR A 123 7.11 -4.57 -6.24
CA THR A 123 6.98 -4.53 -7.70
C THR A 123 5.52 -4.32 -8.04
N VAL A 124 5.24 -3.30 -8.83
CA VAL A 124 3.89 -2.98 -9.28
C VAL A 124 3.86 -2.85 -10.79
N GLY A 125 2.83 -3.42 -11.41
CA GLY A 125 2.55 -3.20 -12.82
C GLY A 125 2.11 -1.75 -13.03
N PHE A 126 2.62 -1.11 -14.08
CA PHE A 126 2.34 0.27 -14.39
C PHE A 126 2.10 0.45 -15.89
N ILE A 127 1.08 1.21 -16.25
CA ILE A 127 0.82 1.62 -17.64
C ILE A 127 1.12 3.11 -17.73
N ALA A 128 2.09 3.48 -18.57
CA ALA A 128 2.44 4.86 -18.78
C ALA A 128 1.21 5.64 -19.35
N PRO A 129 0.89 6.81 -18.77
CA PRO A 129 -0.23 7.63 -19.24
C PRO A 129 0.04 8.24 -20.61
N ARG A 130 -0.79 9.20 -21.03
CA ARG A 130 -0.50 10.02 -22.21
C ARG A 130 0.82 10.78 -22.07
N ALA A 131 1.39 11.18 -23.20
CA ALA A 131 2.64 11.97 -23.24
C ALA A 131 2.56 13.21 -22.35
N GLY A 132 3.61 13.48 -21.60
CA GLY A 132 3.68 14.58 -20.64
C GLY A 132 4.76 14.37 -19.58
N VAL A 133 4.86 15.34 -18.68
CA VAL A 133 5.74 15.26 -17.50
C VAL A 133 4.90 15.22 -16.25
N TYR A 134 5.16 14.24 -15.41
CA TYR A 134 4.43 13.99 -14.17
C TYR A 134 5.41 14.01 -13.01
N GLU A 135 5.20 14.93 -12.07
CA GLU A 135 6.01 14.95 -10.84
C GLU A 135 5.67 13.73 -9.97
N PHE A 136 6.69 13.16 -9.35
CA PHE A 136 6.54 12.25 -8.23
C PHE A 136 7.38 12.71 -7.04
N TYR A 137 6.95 12.34 -5.83
CA TYR A 137 7.63 12.71 -4.60
C TYR A 137 7.37 11.69 -3.49
N CYS A 138 8.12 11.79 -2.39
CA CYS A 138 7.84 11.08 -1.15
C CYS A 138 6.88 11.91 -0.30
N SER A 139 5.77 11.32 0.15
CA SER A 139 4.76 12.03 0.95
C SER A 139 5.02 11.96 2.46
N VAL A 140 6.04 11.26 2.89
CA VAL A 140 6.47 11.27 4.29
C VAL A 140 6.81 12.71 4.70
N PRO A 141 6.29 13.20 5.83
CA PRO A 141 6.47 14.59 6.24
C PRO A 141 7.94 15.03 6.25
N GLY A 142 8.23 16.16 5.60
CA GLY A 142 9.57 16.73 5.49
C GLY A 142 10.45 16.18 4.37
N HIS A 143 10.09 15.05 3.74
CA HIS A 143 10.92 14.43 2.70
C HIS A 143 10.88 15.19 1.38
N ARG A 144 9.70 15.64 0.97
CA ARG A 144 9.55 16.46 -0.24
C ARG A 144 10.30 17.79 -0.10
N GLU A 145 10.17 18.43 1.06
CA GLU A 145 10.85 19.69 1.39
C GLU A 145 12.37 19.51 1.43
N ALA A 146 12.85 18.33 1.82
CA ALA A 146 14.26 17.95 1.79
C ALA A 146 14.77 17.61 0.37
N GLY A 147 13.89 17.64 -0.65
CA GLY A 147 14.27 17.41 -2.04
C GLY A 147 13.95 16.02 -2.58
N MET A 148 13.20 15.19 -1.85
CA MET A 148 12.80 13.85 -2.33
C MET A 148 11.69 13.96 -3.38
N VAL A 149 12.08 14.44 -4.56
CA VAL A 149 11.21 14.66 -5.72
C VAL A 149 11.83 14.08 -6.98
N GLY A 150 11.00 13.77 -7.97
CA GLY A 150 11.43 13.30 -9.27
C GLY A 150 10.39 13.53 -10.33
N ARG A 151 10.64 13.07 -11.55
CA ARG A 151 9.72 13.23 -12.68
C ARG A 151 9.64 11.98 -13.54
N LEU A 152 8.42 11.67 -13.94
CA LEU A 152 8.13 10.69 -14.98
C LEU A 152 7.90 11.46 -16.29
N VAL A 153 8.77 11.24 -17.26
CA VAL A 153 8.69 11.82 -18.62
C VAL A 153 8.10 10.76 -19.52
N VAL A 154 6.89 11.01 -20.02
CA VAL A 154 6.22 10.12 -20.97
C VAL A 154 6.33 10.72 -22.38
N LEU A 155 7.01 9.98 -23.24
CA LEU A 155 7.19 10.33 -24.66
C LEU A 155 5.98 9.88 -25.48
N PRO A 156 5.70 10.52 -26.61
CA PRO A 156 4.67 10.07 -27.57
C PRO A 156 4.86 8.65 -28.04
#